data_d3113422afa246c5f73379f98cecd4aa
#
_entry.id   d3113422afa246c5f73379f98cecd4aa
#
_cell.length_a   1.000
_cell.length_b   1.000
_cell.length_c   1.000
_cell.angle_alpha   90.00
_cell.angle_beta   90.00
_cell.angle_gamma   90.00
#
_symmetry.space_group_name_H-M   'P 1'
#
loop_
_entity.id
_entity.type
_entity.pdbx_description
1 polymer ?
#
loop_
_entity_poly.entity_id
_entity_poly.type
_entity_poly.pdbx_seq_one_letter_code
_entity_poly.pdbx_strand_id
1 'polypeptide(L)'
;MIKNKKSHKRYGTKSPARKRSGTKLPARKRSKRSGTKLPARKRSKRSKRCGTKSHTLKSCKRSGSASNGMMTKVWGPAGWVFLHSCVMGYPLKINEKNTEDRKRKKKTKVFFETIGHIFPCIYCRESYQRFIKELPIDNFLDSRRKLANWLYQIHNKVNKKLGVPSCDIPSFNEVYGRYETYRAQCEKTTRKDRKERKDKGCIIPKDGKKKKCIVKVVNLK
;
A
#
# COMPACT_ATOMS: atom_id res chain seq x y z
N MET A 1 13.89 64.35 -22.75
CA MET A 1 14.39 65.13 -21.60
C MET A 1 13.69 64.66 -20.33
N ILE A 2 14.41 64.41 -19.38
CA ILE A 2 14.52 64.39 -17.94
C ILE A 2 14.69 62.98 -17.42
N LYS A 3 15.97 62.71 -17.06
CA LYS A 3 16.43 61.56 -16.29
C LYS A 3 16.12 61.78 -14.81
N ASN A 4 15.57 60.79 -14.13
CA ASN A 4 15.55 60.77 -12.66
C ASN A 4 16.21 59.48 -12.16
N LYS A 5 17.43 59.65 -11.66
CA LYS A 5 18.18 58.67 -10.86
C LYS A 5 17.65 58.74 -9.44
N LYS A 6 17.20 57.63 -8.86
CA LYS A 6 17.04 57.48 -7.39
C LYS A 6 18.00 56.41 -6.89
N SER A 7 18.93 56.90 -6.06
CA SER A 7 19.90 56.15 -5.30
C SER A 7 19.24 55.38 -4.16
N HIS A 8 19.52 54.07 -4.05
CA HIS A 8 19.11 53.30 -2.85
C HIS A 8 20.28 53.23 -1.86
N LYS A 9 20.09 53.89 -0.71
CA LYS A 9 20.94 53.76 0.48
C LYS A 9 20.74 52.36 1.09
N ARG A 10 21.86 51.63 1.26
CA ARG A 10 21.91 50.39 2.03
C ARG A 10 22.01 50.73 3.51
N TYR A 11 21.05 50.31 4.30
CA TYR A 11 21.14 50.34 5.77
C TYR A 11 21.66 48.96 6.22
N GLY A 12 22.91 48.98 6.74
CA GLY A 12 23.50 47.84 7.42
C GLY A 12 23.06 47.78 8.86
N THR A 13 22.31 46.78 9.27
CA THR A 13 22.02 46.51 10.69
C THR A 13 23.02 45.49 11.22
N LYS A 14 23.90 45.96 12.14
CA LYS A 14 24.82 45.09 12.91
C LYS A 14 23.99 44.40 14.02
N SER A 15 24.01 43.08 14.03
CA SER A 15 23.46 42.28 15.13
C SER A 15 24.44 42.23 16.30
N PRO A 16 23.96 42.35 17.56
CA PRO A 16 24.82 42.29 18.75
C PRO A 16 25.20 40.85 19.08
N ALA A 17 26.46 40.65 19.47
CA ALA A 17 27.04 39.40 19.90
C ALA A 17 26.38 38.88 21.19
N ARG A 18 25.87 37.66 21.17
CA ARG A 18 25.23 36.95 22.29
C ARG A 18 26.33 36.32 23.18
N LYS A 19 26.53 36.89 24.38
CA LYS A 19 27.38 36.34 25.42
C LYS A 19 26.84 34.98 25.90
N ARG A 20 27.64 33.93 25.81
CA ARG A 20 27.35 32.61 26.40
C ARG A 20 27.63 32.67 27.91
N SER A 21 26.59 32.62 28.73
CA SER A 21 26.71 32.37 30.17
C SER A 21 26.75 30.86 30.39
N GLY A 22 27.88 30.35 30.87
CA GLY A 22 28.04 28.97 31.26
C GLY A 22 27.37 28.69 32.59
N THR A 23 26.27 28.00 32.61
CA THR A 23 25.69 27.41 33.82
C THR A 23 26.23 26.00 34.02
N LYS A 24 27.05 25.85 35.10
CA LYS A 24 27.52 24.55 35.59
C LYS A 24 26.32 23.73 36.11
N LEU A 25 26.11 22.54 35.54
CA LEU A 25 25.14 21.57 36.03
C LEU A 25 25.68 20.90 37.30
N PRO A 26 24.90 20.70 38.36
CA PRO A 26 25.32 19.98 39.55
C PRO A 26 25.42 18.47 39.28
N ALA A 27 26.45 17.85 39.93
CA ALA A 27 26.73 16.42 39.83
C ALA A 27 25.54 15.56 40.33
N ARG A 28 25.08 14.65 39.49
CA ARG A 28 23.96 13.74 39.74
C ARG A 28 24.43 12.61 40.69
N LYS A 29 23.96 12.64 41.92
CA LYS A 29 24.18 11.57 42.91
C LYS A 29 23.60 10.24 42.41
N ARG A 30 24.42 9.22 42.36
CA ARG A 30 24.11 7.85 41.97
C ARG A 30 23.22 7.20 43.05
N SER A 31 21.92 7.12 42.82
CA SER A 31 20.95 6.42 43.64
C SER A 31 21.13 4.90 43.45
N LYS A 32 21.32 4.17 44.54
CA LYS A 32 21.39 2.70 44.57
C LYS A 32 20.03 2.14 44.18
N ARG A 33 19.94 1.45 43.04
CA ARG A 33 18.75 0.72 42.64
C ARG A 33 18.58 -0.51 43.51
N SER A 34 17.57 -0.49 44.39
CA SER A 34 17.03 -1.69 45.04
C SER A 34 16.40 -2.59 43.95
N GLY A 35 16.84 -3.83 43.90
CA GLY A 35 16.36 -4.82 42.95
C GLY A 35 14.95 -5.28 43.31
N THR A 36 13.97 -4.75 42.67
CA THR A 36 12.60 -5.31 42.60
C THR A 36 12.58 -6.39 41.53
N LYS A 37 12.47 -7.65 41.95
CA LYS A 37 12.24 -8.81 41.07
C LYS A 37 10.93 -8.56 40.28
N LEU A 38 11.04 -8.39 38.95
CA LEU A 38 9.89 -8.39 38.05
C LEU A 38 9.20 -9.76 38.11
N PRO A 39 7.85 -9.82 38.19
CA PRO A 39 7.12 -11.08 38.13
C PRO A 39 7.32 -11.73 36.76
N ALA A 40 7.54 -13.03 36.76
CA ALA A 40 7.75 -13.85 35.60
C ALA A 40 6.59 -13.65 34.59
N ARG A 41 6.94 -13.15 33.40
CA ARG A 41 6.03 -12.94 32.27
C ARG A 41 5.42 -14.30 31.89
N LYS A 42 4.15 -14.52 32.24
CA LYS A 42 3.40 -15.72 31.84
C LYS A 42 3.49 -15.84 30.31
N ARG A 43 4.15 -16.91 29.86
CA ARG A 43 4.23 -17.30 28.45
C ARG A 43 2.81 -17.38 27.89
N SER A 44 2.47 -16.46 27.00
CA SER A 44 1.21 -16.48 26.25
C SER A 44 1.10 -17.83 25.57
N LYS A 45 -0.06 -18.47 25.74
CA LYS A 45 -0.38 -19.78 25.17
C LYS A 45 -0.09 -19.76 23.68
N ARG A 46 0.81 -20.62 23.27
CA ARG A 46 1.20 -20.92 21.89
C ARG A 46 -0.07 -21.11 21.07
N SER A 47 -0.33 -20.20 20.14
CA SER A 47 -1.38 -20.32 19.15
C SER A 47 -1.28 -21.71 18.52
N LYS A 48 -2.38 -22.47 18.55
CA LYS A 48 -2.45 -23.78 17.92
C LYS A 48 -2.10 -23.61 16.44
N ARG A 49 -0.99 -24.16 16.00
CA ARG A 49 -0.64 -24.23 14.60
C ARG A 49 -1.76 -24.93 13.86
N CYS A 50 -2.42 -24.22 12.96
CA CYS A 50 -3.36 -24.79 12.03
C CYS A 50 -2.62 -25.84 11.18
N GLY A 51 -3.00 -27.10 11.30
CA GLY A 51 -2.31 -28.21 10.63
C GLY A 51 -2.39 -28.05 9.09
N THR A 52 -1.26 -27.83 8.47
CA THR A 52 -1.16 -27.84 7.00
C THR A 52 -1.25 -29.27 6.49
N LYS A 53 -2.39 -29.64 5.92
CA LYS A 53 -2.47 -30.86 5.10
C LYS A 53 -1.66 -30.59 3.82
N SER A 54 -0.57 -31.31 3.65
CA SER A 54 0.22 -31.30 2.42
C SER A 54 -0.63 -31.93 1.30
N HIS A 55 -1.14 -31.08 0.40
CA HIS A 55 -1.72 -31.58 -0.85
C HIS A 55 -0.57 -31.87 -1.83
N THR A 56 -0.31 -33.14 -2.08
CA THR A 56 0.53 -33.62 -3.17
C THR A 56 0.00 -33.05 -4.49
N LEU A 57 0.76 -32.15 -5.09
CA LEU A 57 0.49 -31.61 -6.42
C LEU A 57 0.60 -32.75 -7.42
N LYS A 58 -0.54 -33.24 -7.96
CA LYS A 58 -0.55 -34.12 -9.09
C LYS A 58 0.18 -33.45 -10.25
N SER A 59 1.26 -34.07 -10.70
CA SER A 59 2.06 -33.65 -11.85
C SER A 59 1.17 -33.52 -13.09
N CYS A 60 1.04 -32.32 -13.61
CA CYS A 60 0.32 -32.06 -14.85
C CYS A 60 1.25 -32.36 -16.04
N LYS A 61 1.19 -33.59 -16.54
CA LYS A 61 1.85 -33.98 -17.79
C LYS A 61 1.04 -33.36 -18.95
N ARG A 62 1.39 -32.16 -19.39
CA ARG A 62 1.02 -31.64 -20.72
C ARG A 62 2.28 -31.66 -21.58
N SER A 63 2.32 -32.53 -22.54
CA SER A 63 3.29 -32.58 -23.64
C SER A 63 3.16 -31.28 -24.47
N GLY A 64 4.26 -30.56 -24.59
CA GLY A 64 4.36 -29.39 -25.43
C GLY A 64 5.25 -28.33 -24.78
N SER A 65 6.27 -27.89 -25.48
CA SER A 65 7.35 -27.00 -25.02
C SER A 65 6.94 -25.54 -24.76
N ALA A 66 5.66 -25.25 -24.53
CA ALA A 66 5.21 -23.95 -24.12
C ALA A 66 5.33 -23.83 -22.61
N SER A 67 6.18 -22.95 -22.10
CA SER A 67 6.27 -22.62 -20.70
C SER A 67 4.87 -22.22 -20.17
N ASN A 68 4.42 -22.82 -19.08
CA ASN A 68 3.13 -22.50 -18.46
C ASN A 68 3.08 -21.10 -17.82
N GLY A 69 4.06 -20.27 -18.13
CA GLY A 69 4.23 -18.92 -17.63
C GLY A 69 5.12 -18.82 -16.40
N MET A 70 5.13 -17.65 -15.78
CA MET A 70 6.01 -17.33 -14.64
C MET A 70 5.51 -17.96 -13.33
N MET A 71 6.46 -18.31 -12.46
CA MET A 71 6.16 -18.85 -11.12
C MET A 71 5.32 -17.86 -10.30
N THR A 72 4.18 -18.33 -9.81
CA THR A 72 3.23 -17.53 -9.03
C THR A 72 3.84 -16.94 -7.76
N LYS A 73 4.80 -17.65 -7.13
CA LYS A 73 5.54 -17.16 -5.96
C LYS A 73 6.33 -15.87 -6.23
N VAL A 74 6.75 -15.64 -7.48
CA VAL A 74 7.56 -14.49 -7.88
C VAL A 74 6.69 -13.26 -8.08
N TRP A 75 5.63 -13.38 -8.87
CA TRP A 75 4.82 -12.22 -9.26
C TRP A 75 3.54 -12.05 -8.44
N GLY A 76 3.00 -13.12 -7.88
CA GLY A 76 1.69 -13.13 -7.24
C GLY A 76 1.57 -12.16 -6.05
N PRO A 77 2.50 -12.16 -5.07
CA PRO A 77 2.45 -11.20 -3.96
C PRO A 77 2.48 -9.75 -4.43
N ALA A 78 3.35 -9.41 -5.39
CA ALA A 78 3.44 -8.07 -5.97
C ALA A 78 2.17 -7.71 -6.74
N GLY A 79 1.59 -8.66 -7.49
CA GLY A 79 0.33 -8.50 -8.19
C GLY A 79 -0.83 -8.17 -7.24
N TRP A 80 -0.95 -8.85 -6.12
CA TRP A 80 -1.98 -8.56 -5.12
C TRP A 80 -1.79 -7.17 -4.48
N VAL A 81 -0.54 -6.81 -4.14
CA VAL A 81 -0.25 -5.46 -3.62
C VAL A 81 -0.68 -4.39 -4.62
N PHE A 82 -0.36 -4.57 -5.90
CA PHE A 82 -0.74 -3.66 -6.96
C PHE A 82 -2.27 -3.54 -7.10
N LEU A 83 -2.99 -4.66 -7.21
CA LEU A 83 -4.44 -4.66 -7.37
C LEU A 83 -5.17 -4.02 -6.19
N HIS A 84 -4.79 -4.36 -4.95
CA HIS A 84 -5.37 -3.72 -3.78
C HIS A 84 -5.05 -2.23 -3.73
N SER A 85 -3.85 -1.80 -4.13
CA SER A 85 -3.48 -0.38 -4.21
C SER A 85 -4.31 0.37 -5.25
N CYS A 86 -4.57 -0.24 -6.42
CA CYS A 86 -5.47 0.33 -7.44
C CYS A 86 -6.87 0.58 -6.89
N VAL A 87 -7.43 -0.40 -6.16
CA VAL A 87 -8.75 -0.27 -5.53
C VAL A 87 -8.77 0.85 -4.49
N MET A 88 -7.69 1.01 -3.71
CA MET A 88 -7.60 2.11 -2.75
C MET A 88 -7.56 3.49 -3.41
N GLY A 89 -7.19 3.59 -4.68
CA GLY A 89 -7.31 4.80 -5.50
C GLY A 89 -8.73 5.11 -6.00
N TYR A 90 -9.69 4.19 -5.83
CA TYR A 90 -11.08 4.39 -6.26
C TYR A 90 -11.81 5.44 -5.40
N PRO A 91 -12.83 6.16 -5.91
CA PRO A 91 -13.62 7.13 -5.14
C PRO A 91 -14.26 6.48 -3.90
N LEU A 92 -14.38 7.24 -2.80
CA LEU A 92 -15.06 6.76 -1.60
C LEU A 92 -16.51 6.35 -1.89
N LYS A 93 -17.20 7.15 -2.73
CA LYS A 93 -18.53 6.90 -3.26
C LYS A 93 -18.59 7.43 -4.69
N ILE A 94 -19.18 6.69 -5.59
CA ILE A 94 -19.42 7.14 -6.96
C ILE A 94 -20.61 8.09 -6.98
N ASN A 95 -20.43 9.22 -7.67
CA ASN A 95 -21.51 10.13 -8.00
C ASN A 95 -21.95 9.88 -9.46
N GLU A 96 -23.08 9.22 -9.66
CA GLU A 96 -23.58 8.90 -10.99
C GLU A 96 -23.93 10.15 -11.85
N LYS A 97 -24.11 11.31 -11.21
CA LYS A 97 -24.28 12.59 -11.92
C LYS A 97 -22.95 13.14 -12.45
N ASN A 98 -21.82 12.73 -11.89
CA ASN A 98 -20.49 13.17 -12.31
C ASN A 98 -19.97 12.32 -13.47
N THR A 99 -19.66 12.96 -14.59
CA THR A 99 -19.15 12.29 -15.79
C THR A 99 -17.83 11.60 -15.57
N GLU A 100 -16.92 12.17 -14.78
CA GLU A 100 -15.61 11.57 -14.48
C GLU A 100 -15.74 10.33 -13.61
N ASP A 101 -16.66 10.32 -12.65
CA ASP A 101 -16.94 9.15 -11.82
C ASP A 101 -17.52 8.01 -12.65
N ARG A 102 -18.45 8.30 -13.57
CA ARG A 102 -19.00 7.31 -14.52
C ARG A 102 -17.91 6.72 -15.42
N LYS A 103 -17.02 7.56 -15.96
CA LYS A 103 -15.89 7.12 -16.77
C LYS A 103 -14.95 6.22 -15.95
N ARG A 104 -14.65 6.61 -14.71
CA ARG A 104 -13.81 5.84 -13.81
C ARG A 104 -14.44 4.50 -13.47
N LYS A 105 -15.75 4.46 -13.17
CA LYS A 105 -16.51 3.23 -12.94
C LYS A 105 -16.39 2.26 -14.12
N LYS A 106 -16.65 2.73 -15.35
CA LYS A 106 -16.50 1.92 -16.57
C LYS A 106 -15.08 1.40 -16.77
N LYS A 107 -14.08 2.28 -16.69
CA LYS A 107 -12.66 1.89 -16.85
C LYS A 107 -12.20 0.90 -15.80
N THR A 108 -12.66 1.05 -14.56
CA THR A 108 -12.34 0.12 -13.47
C THR A 108 -12.95 -1.26 -13.72
N LYS A 109 -14.22 -1.31 -14.17
CA LYS A 109 -14.87 -2.56 -14.59
C LYS A 109 -14.05 -3.26 -15.67
N VAL A 110 -13.79 -2.58 -16.78
CA VAL A 110 -13.02 -3.13 -17.91
C VAL A 110 -11.64 -3.61 -17.46
N PHE A 111 -10.94 -2.86 -16.62
CA PHE A 111 -9.64 -3.26 -16.09
C PHE A 111 -9.70 -4.60 -15.35
N PHE A 112 -10.61 -4.76 -14.41
CA PHE A 112 -10.72 -6.01 -13.64
C PHE A 112 -11.28 -7.18 -14.46
N GLU A 113 -12.11 -6.94 -15.46
CA GLU A 113 -12.59 -7.98 -16.35
C GLU A 113 -11.51 -8.48 -17.30
N THR A 114 -10.61 -7.59 -17.76
CA THR A 114 -9.61 -7.92 -18.79
C THR A 114 -8.26 -8.36 -18.20
N ILE A 115 -7.88 -7.90 -17.00
CA ILE A 115 -6.55 -8.20 -16.43
C ILE A 115 -6.29 -9.70 -16.30
N GLY A 116 -7.33 -10.49 -16.08
CA GLY A 116 -7.22 -11.95 -15.99
C GLY A 116 -6.71 -12.61 -17.27
N HIS A 117 -6.87 -11.99 -18.43
CA HIS A 117 -6.39 -12.54 -19.70
C HIS A 117 -4.86 -12.40 -19.85
N ILE A 118 -4.24 -11.44 -19.18
CA ILE A 118 -2.80 -11.15 -19.29
C ILE A 118 -1.98 -11.72 -18.13
N PHE A 119 -2.57 -12.40 -17.16
CA PHE A 119 -1.79 -13.03 -16.09
C PHE A 119 -0.75 -13.99 -16.65
N PRO A 120 0.50 -13.96 -16.15
CA PRO A 120 1.61 -14.72 -16.72
C PRO A 120 1.58 -16.21 -16.33
N CYS A 121 0.41 -16.75 -15.99
CA CYS A 121 0.18 -18.14 -15.59
C CYS A 121 -1.16 -18.60 -16.15
N ILE A 122 -1.19 -19.66 -16.95
CA ILE A 122 -2.41 -20.17 -17.58
C ILE A 122 -3.47 -20.57 -16.54
N TYR A 123 -3.07 -21.29 -15.49
CA TYR A 123 -3.98 -21.69 -14.42
C TYR A 123 -4.53 -20.51 -13.61
N CYS A 124 -3.78 -19.41 -13.55
CA CYS A 124 -4.23 -18.18 -12.91
C CYS A 124 -5.29 -17.49 -13.78
N ARG A 125 -5.08 -17.44 -15.10
CA ARG A 125 -6.06 -16.90 -16.05
C ARG A 125 -7.40 -17.64 -15.97
N GLU A 126 -7.36 -18.97 -16.09
CA GLU A 126 -8.54 -19.83 -16.03
C GLU A 126 -9.31 -19.69 -14.71
N SER A 127 -8.59 -19.67 -13.58
CA SER A 127 -9.19 -19.54 -12.27
C SER A 127 -9.81 -18.16 -12.06
N TYR A 128 -9.11 -17.09 -12.47
CA TYR A 128 -9.62 -15.75 -12.33
C TYR A 128 -10.88 -15.55 -13.16
N GLN A 129 -10.90 -16.00 -14.42
CA GLN A 129 -12.08 -15.93 -15.28
C GLN A 129 -13.29 -16.65 -14.67
N ARG A 130 -13.08 -17.80 -14.05
CA ARG A 130 -14.14 -18.49 -13.34
C ARG A 130 -14.62 -17.69 -12.13
N PHE A 131 -13.70 -17.17 -11.31
CA PHE A 131 -14.05 -16.44 -10.09
C PHE A 131 -14.81 -15.14 -10.34
N ILE A 132 -14.47 -14.39 -11.41
CA ILE A 132 -15.21 -13.17 -11.76
C ILE A 132 -16.59 -13.47 -12.35
N LYS A 133 -16.80 -14.64 -12.99
CA LYS A 133 -18.13 -15.12 -13.40
C LYS A 133 -18.99 -15.49 -12.20
N GLU A 134 -18.41 -16.15 -11.19
CA GLU A 134 -19.10 -16.52 -9.94
C GLU A 134 -19.40 -15.29 -9.07
N LEU A 135 -18.61 -14.25 -9.15
CA LEU A 135 -18.74 -13.02 -8.37
C LEU A 135 -18.56 -11.80 -9.28
N PRO A 136 -19.59 -11.40 -10.06
CA PRO A 136 -19.52 -10.24 -10.95
C PRO A 136 -19.24 -8.94 -10.19
N ILE A 137 -18.41 -8.08 -10.78
CA ILE A 137 -17.96 -6.83 -10.15
C ILE A 137 -19.05 -5.75 -10.06
N ASP A 138 -20.09 -5.84 -10.89
CA ASP A 138 -21.07 -4.77 -11.10
C ASP A 138 -21.69 -4.24 -9.81
N ASN A 139 -22.05 -5.12 -8.89
CA ASN A 139 -22.67 -4.78 -7.60
C ASN A 139 -21.70 -4.12 -6.59
N PHE A 140 -20.44 -4.02 -6.94
CA PHE A 140 -19.39 -3.55 -6.03
C PHE A 140 -18.75 -2.22 -6.47
N LEU A 141 -19.17 -1.66 -7.60
CA LEU A 141 -18.57 -0.45 -8.18
C LEU A 141 -19.10 0.87 -7.60
N ASP A 142 -20.01 0.86 -6.65
CA ASP A 142 -20.61 2.10 -6.12
C ASP A 142 -19.68 2.83 -5.14
N SER A 143 -18.72 2.12 -4.54
CA SER A 143 -17.81 2.72 -3.57
C SER A 143 -16.51 1.95 -3.46
N ARG A 144 -15.45 2.65 -3.00
CA ARG A 144 -14.15 2.04 -2.71
C ARG A 144 -14.26 0.84 -1.78
N ARG A 145 -15.03 0.97 -0.70
CA ARG A 145 -15.17 -0.10 0.28
C ARG A 145 -15.84 -1.35 -0.30
N LYS A 146 -16.87 -1.19 -1.13
CA LYS A 146 -17.50 -2.30 -1.84
C LYS A 146 -16.50 -2.95 -2.81
N LEU A 147 -15.82 -2.16 -3.61
CA LEU A 147 -14.83 -2.67 -4.57
C LEU A 147 -13.66 -3.38 -3.87
N ALA A 148 -13.19 -2.85 -2.73
CA ALA A 148 -12.16 -3.49 -1.93
C ALA A 148 -12.64 -4.83 -1.34
N ASN A 149 -13.91 -4.90 -0.93
CA ASN A 149 -14.50 -6.15 -0.46
C ASN A 149 -14.63 -7.20 -1.57
N TRP A 150 -15.00 -6.76 -2.78
CA TRP A 150 -15.02 -7.64 -3.95
C TRP A 150 -13.63 -8.25 -4.22
N LEU A 151 -12.60 -7.41 -4.30
CA LEU A 151 -11.24 -7.88 -4.53
C LEU A 151 -10.74 -8.81 -3.42
N TYR A 152 -11.07 -8.51 -2.17
CA TYR A 152 -10.78 -9.37 -1.03
C TYR A 152 -11.45 -10.76 -1.18
N GLN A 153 -12.70 -10.82 -1.62
CA GLN A 153 -13.39 -12.07 -1.87
C GLN A 153 -12.76 -12.87 -3.02
N ILE A 154 -12.38 -12.21 -4.13
CA ILE A 154 -11.64 -12.84 -5.22
C ILE A 154 -10.29 -13.40 -4.72
N HIS A 155 -9.55 -12.63 -3.91
CA HIS A 155 -8.30 -13.08 -3.31
C HIS A 155 -8.51 -14.32 -2.43
N ASN A 156 -9.58 -14.35 -1.65
CA ASN A 156 -9.89 -15.52 -0.81
C ASN A 156 -10.31 -16.75 -1.61
N LYS A 157 -10.96 -16.59 -2.77
CA LYS A 157 -11.18 -17.71 -3.69
C LYS A 157 -9.83 -18.30 -4.17
N VAL A 158 -8.82 -17.47 -4.41
CA VAL A 158 -7.46 -17.91 -4.74
C VAL A 158 -6.80 -18.58 -3.54
N ASN A 159 -6.88 -17.98 -2.34
CA ASN A 159 -6.35 -18.60 -1.11
C ASN A 159 -6.94 -19.99 -0.87
N LYS A 160 -8.27 -20.12 -1.00
CA LYS A 160 -8.96 -21.40 -0.87
C LYS A 160 -8.46 -22.43 -1.92
N LYS A 161 -8.30 -22.01 -3.17
CA LYS A 161 -7.72 -22.86 -4.23
C LYS A 161 -6.31 -23.34 -3.89
N LEU A 162 -5.51 -22.47 -3.25
CA LEU A 162 -4.14 -22.78 -2.85
C LEU A 162 -4.04 -23.56 -1.54
N GLY A 163 -5.18 -23.86 -0.89
CA GLY A 163 -5.22 -24.61 0.36
C GLY A 163 -4.77 -23.78 1.59
N VAL A 164 -4.83 -22.44 1.51
CA VAL A 164 -4.52 -21.60 2.66
C VAL A 164 -5.57 -21.82 3.75
N PRO A 165 -5.17 -22.17 4.99
CA PRO A 165 -6.09 -22.37 6.09
C PRO A 165 -6.87 -21.08 6.42
N SER A 166 -8.16 -21.21 6.74
CA SER A 166 -9.01 -20.05 7.05
C SER A 166 -8.49 -19.23 8.25
N CYS A 167 -7.80 -19.86 9.20
CA CYS A 167 -7.20 -19.20 10.34
C CYS A 167 -6.01 -18.28 9.98
N ASP A 168 -5.40 -18.49 8.81
CA ASP A 168 -4.27 -17.69 8.32
C ASP A 168 -4.73 -16.54 7.41
N ILE A 169 -6.03 -16.49 7.09
CA ILE A 169 -6.59 -15.45 6.23
C ILE A 169 -7.02 -14.27 7.12
N PRO A 170 -6.41 -13.08 6.97
CA PRO A 170 -6.82 -11.89 7.73
C PRO A 170 -8.24 -11.47 7.33
N SER A 171 -8.97 -10.86 8.27
CA SER A 171 -10.29 -10.32 8.01
C SER A 171 -10.28 -9.17 6.99
N PHE A 172 -11.43 -8.91 6.35
CA PHE A 172 -11.54 -7.78 5.42
C PHE A 172 -11.15 -6.44 6.07
N ASN A 173 -11.56 -6.21 7.32
CA ASN A 173 -11.25 -4.95 8.01
C ASN A 173 -9.75 -4.79 8.27
N GLU A 174 -9.04 -5.86 8.60
CA GLU A 174 -7.58 -5.84 8.76
C GLU A 174 -6.87 -5.54 7.44
N VAL A 175 -7.29 -6.20 6.36
CA VAL A 175 -6.71 -5.95 5.02
C VAL A 175 -7.00 -4.51 4.59
N TYR A 176 -8.25 -4.06 4.66
CA TYR A 176 -8.65 -2.72 4.28
C TYR A 176 -7.92 -1.66 5.11
N GLY A 177 -7.86 -1.83 6.44
CA GLY A 177 -7.14 -0.94 7.35
C GLY A 177 -5.65 -0.85 7.04
N ARG A 178 -5.01 -1.99 6.72
CA ARG A 178 -3.60 -2.02 6.32
C ARG A 178 -3.34 -1.13 5.09
N TYR A 179 -4.14 -1.24 4.05
CA TYR A 179 -3.97 -0.43 2.85
C TYR A 179 -4.32 1.05 3.07
N GLU A 180 -5.26 1.37 3.97
CA GLU A 180 -5.52 2.76 4.37
C GLU A 180 -4.28 3.44 5.01
N THR A 181 -3.43 2.67 5.71
CA THR A 181 -2.19 3.25 6.28
C THR A 181 -1.16 3.64 5.23
N TYR A 182 -1.28 3.16 3.99
CA TYR A 182 -0.35 3.50 2.90
C TYR A 182 -0.75 4.73 2.09
N ARG A 183 -1.81 5.42 2.50
CA ARG A 183 -2.24 6.64 1.81
C ARG A 183 -1.21 7.74 1.90
N ALA A 184 -1.00 8.40 0.77
CA ALA A 184 -0.22 9.63 0.70
C ALA A 184 -1.14 10.86 0.79
N GLN A 185 -0.59 11.98 1.26
CA GLN A 185 -1.16 13.30 1.08
C GLN A 185 -0.87 13.74 -0.36
N CYS A 186 -1.92 14.14 -1.08
CA CYS A 186 -1.74 14.88 -2.33
C CYS A 186 -1.70 16.37 -1.94
N GLU A 187 -0.55 17.01 -2.01
CA GLU A 187 -0.46 18.45 -1.82
C GLU A 187 -1.37 19.15 -2.83
N LYS A 188 -2.16 20.11 -2.33
CA LYS A 188 -2.90 21.04 -3.18
C LYS A 188 -1.87 21.94 -3.85
N THR A 189 -1.49 21.61 -5.05
CA THR A 189 -0.51 22.38 -5.78
C THR A 189 -1.13 23.58 -6.45
N THR A 190 -0.55 24.74 -6.20
CA THR A 190 -0.88 25.96 -6.92
C THR A 190 -0.54 25.82 -8.41
N ARG A 191 -1.17 26.64 -9.28
CA ARG A 191 -0.91 26.64 -10.73
C ARG A 191 0.58 26.84 -11.06
N LYS A 192 1.33 27.56 -10.19
CA LYS A 192 2.76 27.85 -10.31
C LYS A 192 3.62 26.59 -10.08
N ASP A 193 3.25 25.76 -9.10
CA ASP A 193 3.98 24.53 -8.77
C ASP A 193 3.84 23.43 -9.84
N ARG A 194 2.80 23.51 -10.69
CA ARG A 194 2.62 22.55 -11.80
C ARG A 194 3.63 22.73 -12.94
N LYS A 195 4.16 23.94 -13.15
CA LYS A 195 5.15 24.23 -14.21
C LYS A 195 6.56 23.80 -13.84
N GLU A 196 6.88 23.75 -12.53
CA GLU A 196 8.23 23.45 -12.02
C GLU A 196 8.38 22.02 -11.47
N ARG A 197 7.35 21.22 -11.54
CA ARG A 197 7.37 19.88 -10.97
C ARG A 197 8.15 18.89 -11.82
N LYS A 198 9.23 18.44 -11.27
CA LYS A 198 9.68 17.06 -11.43
C LYS A 198 8.61 16.19 -10.73
N ASP A 199 7.88 15.38 -11.49
CA ASP A 199 6.82 14.49 -10.97
C ASP A 199 7.38 13.56 -9.89
N LYS A 200 7.22 13.95 -8.62
CA LYS A 200 7.67 13.15 -7.47
C LYS A 200 6.65 12.11 -7.02
N GLY A 201 5.47 12.10 -7.62
CA GLY A 201 4.38 11.21 -7.23
C GLY A 201 3.80 11.51 -5.84
N CYS A 202 2.97 10.60 -5.33
CA CYS A 202 2.37 10.69 -3.98
C CYS A 202 3.32 10.10 -2.94
N ILE A 203 4.33 10.83 -2.51
CA ILE A 203 5.42 10.34 -1.64
C ILE A 203 5.29 10.74 -0.16
N ILE A 204 4.43 11.71 0.17
CA ILE A 204 4.26 12.19 1.54
C ILE A 204 3.20 11.33 2.24
N PRO A 205 3.54 10.58 3.31
CA PRO A 205 2.57 9.78 4.04
C PRO A 205 1.50 10.66 4.69
N LYS A 206 0.24 10.25 4.63
CA LYS A 206 -0.89 10.99 5.21
C LYS A 206 -0.76 11.18 6.73
N ASP A 207 -0.20 10.19 7.40
CA ASP A 207 0.01 10.17 8.86
C ASP A 207 1.40 10.67 9.29
N GLY A 208 2.18 11.22 8.37
CA GLY A 208 3.55 11.70 8.61
C GLY A 208 4.57 10.59 8.87
N LYS A 209 4.17 9.32 8.94
CA LYS A 209 5.04 8.20 9.25
C LYS A 209 5.66 7.61 7.99
N LYS A 210 6.98 7.52 7.93
CA LYS A 210 7.68 6.84 6.83
C LYS A 210 7.22 5.39 6.73
N LYS A 211 6.86 4.95 5.53
CA LYS A 211 6.49 3.55 5.24
C LYS A 211 7.62 2.87 4.48
N LYS A 212 7.85 1.60 4.81
CA LYS A 212 8.76 0.76 4.04
C LYS A 212 8.06 0.23 2.80
N CYS A 213 8.79 -0.01 1.72
CA CYS A 213 8.25 -0.69 0.56
C CYS A 213 7.77 -2.09 0.96
N ILE A 214 6.56 -2.46 0.53
CA ILE A 214 5.94 -3.76 0.82
C ILE A 214 6.61 -4.86 -0.01
N VAL A 215 7.03 -4.51 -1.23
CA VAL A 215 7.68 -5.42 -2.17
C VAL A 215 9.18 -5.15 -2.14
N LYS A 216 9.97 -6.13 -1.75
CA LYS A 216 11.42 -6.06 -1.92
C LYS A 216 11.74 -6.31 -3.39
N VAL A 217 12.30 -5.32 -4.05
CA VAL A 217 12.88 -5.51 -5.39
C VAL A 217 14.15 -6.32 -5.20
N VAL A 218 14.14 -7.56 -5.66
CA VAL A 218 15.35 -8.36 -5.75
C VAL A 218 16.09 -7.88 -6.98
N ASN A 219 17.29 -7.29 -6.79
CA ASN A 219 18.16 -6.99 -7.91
C ASN A 219 18.53 -8.32 -8.56
N LEU A 220 17.99 -8.58 -9.74
CA LEU A 220 18.47 -9.64 -10.61
C LEU A 220 19.88 -9.23 -11.08
N LYS A 221 20.89 -9.86 -10.49
CA LYS A 221 22.28 -9.80 -11.02
C LYS A 221 22.37 -10.68 -12.24
#